data_9a78c66593c72c87991ac0d3baa00583
#
_entry.id   9a78c66593c72c87991ac0d3baa00583
#
_cell.length_a   1.000
_cell.length_b   1.000
_cell.length_c   1.000
_cell.angle_alpha   90.00
_cell.angle_beta   90.00
_cell.angle_gamma   90.00
#
_symmetry.space_group_name_H-M   'P 1'
#
loop_
_entity.id
_entity.type
_entity.pdbx_description
1 polymer ?
#
loop_
_entity_poly.entity_id
_entity_poly.type
_entity_poly.pdbx_seq_one_letter_code
_entity_poly.pdbx_strand_id
1 'polypeptide(L)'
;MTGQERNYGFMKLSELTAYELLGEQELKDIHSMGYILRHKKSGARITVISNDDENKVFYIGFRTPPEDSTGVPHIIEHTVLCGSDKYPVKDPFVELVKGSLNTFLNAITYPEKTIYPVASCNNADFQNLMSVYMDAVFHPDIYKHREIFEQEGWHYELEDEDAPVTINGVVYNEMKGAFSSPDDVLERLILNSLFPDTSYANESGGDPEHIPELTYEQYLDFHRKYYHPSNSYIYLYGDMDMEEKLRWLDEKYLSHFENEPVDSEIHLQKPFTEMREVVQNYSITSEESEEDNTYLSYNKVVGTSLDEKLYLAFEILD
;
A
#
# COMPACT_ATOMS: atom_id res chain seq x y z
N MET A 1 -1.08 -5.04 -47.19
CA MET A 1 -0.40 -5.32 -45.92
C MET A 1 -1.38 -6.09 -45.08
N THR A 2 -1.16 -7.38 -44.96
CA THR A 2 -2.05 -8.35 -44.30
C THR A 2 -1.97 -8.07 -42.79
N GLY A 3 -3.10 -7.68 -42.20
CA GLY A 3 -3.21 -7.57 -40.75
C GLY A 3 -3.00 -8.96 -40.13
N GLN A 4 -1.86 -9.19 -39.53
CA GLN A 4 -1.74 -10.22 -38.52
C GLN A 4 -2.63 -9.79 -37.35
N GLU A 5 -3.74 -10.50 -37.16
CA GLU A 5 -4.46 -10.51 -35.90
C GLU A 5 -3.45 -10.97 -34.84
N ARG A 6 -2.95 -10.02 -34.04
CA ARG A 6 -2.11 -10.33 -32.87
C ARG A 6 -3.05 -11.04 -31.90
N ASN A 7 -2.84 -12.31 -31.71
CA ASN A 7 -3.50 -13.12 -30.70
C ASN A 7 -2.93 -12.68 -29.34
N TYR A 8 -3.54 -11.67 -28.71
CA TYR A 8 -3.31 -11.40 -27.29
C TYR A 8 -3.64 -12.70 -26.55
N GLY A 9 -2.64 -13.26 -25.84
CA GLY A 9 -2.75 -14.61 -25.30
C GLY A 9 -3.99 -14.79 -24.43
N PHE A 10 -5.04 -15.39 -25.03
CA PHE A 10 -6.21 -15.81 -24.27
C PHE A 10 -5.75 -16.85 -23.25
N MET A 11 -5.94 -16.57 -21.95
CA MET A 11 -5.65 -17.53 -20.92
C MET A 11 -6.55 -18.76 -21.04
N LYS A 12 -5.97 -19.94 -20.90
CA LYS A 12 -6.73 -21.20 -20.82
C LYS A 12 -7.25 -21.39 -19.40
N LEU A 13 -8.24 -20.60 -19.04
CA LEU A 13 -8.83 -20.58 -17.69
C LEU A 13 -9.33 -21.95 -17.23
N SER A 14 -9.70 -22.85 -18.17
CA SER A 14 -10.10 -24.23 -17.85
C SER A 14 -9.01 -25.05 -17.14
N GLU A 15 -7.75 -24.66 -17.26
CA GLU A 15 -6.61 -25.32 -16.62
C GLU A 15 -6.26 -24.68 -15.25
N LEU A 16 -6.83 -23.51 -14.91
CA LEU A 16 -6.61 -22.78 -13.65
C LEU A 16 -7.71 -23.09 -12.62
N THR A 17 -7.84 -24.36 -12.23
CA THR A 17 -8.94 -24.82 -11.37
C THR A 17 -8.99 -24.19 -9.98
N ALA A 18 -7.87 -23.64 -9.49
CA ALA A 18 -7.78 -22.91 -8.22
C ALA A 18 -8.47 -21.54 -8.26
N TYR A 19 -8.77 -21.03 -9.46
CA TYR A 19 -9.34 -19.69 -9.65
C TYR A 19 -10.79 -19.76 -10.15
N GLU A 20 -11.55 -18.75 -9.78
CA GLU A 20 -12.88 -18.43 -10.29
C GLU A 20 -12.77 -17.18 -11.17
N LEU A 21 -13.27 -17.23 -12.39
CA LEU A 21 -13.37 -16.08 -13.27
C LEU A 21 -14.61 -15.25 -12.89
N LEU A 22 -14.40 -14.01 -12.49
CA LEU A 22 -15.46 -13.07 -12.13
C LEU A 22 -15.79 -12.10 -13.29
N GLY A 23 -14.82 -11.82 -14.15
CA GLY A 23 -15.00 -10.93 -15.29
C GLY A 23 -13.89 -11.08 -16.31
N GLU A 24 -14.24 -10.86 -17.58
CA GLU A 24 -13.32 -10.85 -18.71
C GLU A 24 -13.74 -9.74 -19.68
N GLN A 25 -12.78 -8.93 -20.13
CA GLN A 25 -13.07 -7.84 -21.06
C GLN A 25 -11.87 -7.52 -21.97
N GLU A 26 -12.14 -7.30 -23.25
CA GLU A 26 -11.17 -6.70 -24.17
C GLU A 26 -11.06 -5.19 -23.88
N LEU A 27 -9.85 -4.72 -23.61
CA LEU A 27 -9.51 -3.32 -23.36
C LEU A 27 -8.86 -2.73 -24.63
N LYS A 28 -9.70 -2.31 -25.59
CA LYS A 28 -9.28 -1.94 -26.95
C LYS A 28 -8.32 -0.76 -26.97
N ASP A 29 -8.52 0.22 -26.10
CA ASP A 29 -7.75 1.45 -26.08
C ASP A 29 -6.28 1.23 -25.67
N ILE A 30 -6.03 0.16 -24.92
CA ILE A 30 -4.68 -0.25 -24.48
C ILE A 30 -4.26 -1.60 -25.07
N HIS A 31 -4.98 -2.09 -26.08
CA HIS A 31 -4.68 -3.36 -26.77
C HIS A 31 -4.44 -4.54 -25.81
N SER A 32 -5.31 -4.72 -24.84
CA SER A 32 -5.13 -5.70 -23.75
C SER A 32 -6.37 -6.56 -23.55
N MET A 33 -6.18 -7.73 -22.90
CA MET A 33 -7.25 -8.52 -22.31
C MET A 33 -7.21 -8.39 -20.80
N GLY A 34 -8.32 -7.96 -20.20
CA GLY A 34 -8.50 -7.85 -18.76
C GLY A 34 -9.26 -9.04 -18.19
N TYR A 35 -8.81 -9.55 -17.04
CA TYR A 35 -9.47 -10.61 -16.29
C TYR A 35 -9.56 -10.23 -14.81
N ILE A 36 -10.71 -10.49 -14.20
CA ILE A 36 -10.92 -10.40 -12.76
C ILE A 36 -11.11 -11.81 -12.22
N LEU A 37 -10.22 -12.22 -11.34
CA LEU A 37 -10.18 -13.56 -10.77
C LEU A 37 -10.30 -13.51 -9.25
N ARG A 38 -10.82 -14.61 -8.67
CA ARG A 38 -10.75 -14.89 -7.23
C ARG A 38 -10.09 -16.24 -7.02
N HIS A 39 -9.09 -16.29 -6.13
CA HIS A 39 -8.54 -17.56 -5.67
C HIS A 39 -9.54 -18.25 -4.73
N LYS A 40 -10.02 -19.44 -5.09
CA LYS A 40 -11.15 -20.10 -4.41
C LYS A 40 -10.87 -20.42 -2.95
N LYS A 41 -9.64 -20.89 -2.65
CA LYS A 41 -9.28 -21.33 -1.31
C LYS A 41 -9.02 -20.15 -0.37
N SER A 42 -8.19 -19.22 -0.77
CA SER A 42 -7.77 -18.11 0.09
C SER A 42 -8.63 -16.85 0.00
N GLY A 43 -9.48 -16.73 -1.04
CA GLY A 43 -10.29 -15.54 -1.26
C GLY A 43 -9.55 -14.35 -1.89
N ALA A 44 -8.25 -14.48 -2.20
CA ALA A 44 -7.46 -13.42 -2.85
C ALA A 44 -8.11 -12.95 -4.15
N ARG A 45 -8.09 -11.64 -4.40
CA ARG A 45 -8.60 -10.99 -5.60
C ARG A 45 -7.46 -10.69 -6.54
N ILE A 46 -7.59 -11.09 -7.80
CA ILE A 46 -6.53 -10.92 -8.79
C ILE A 46 -7.08 -10.20 -10.02
N THR A 47 -6.42 -9.13 -10.43
CA THR A 47 -6.64 -8.47 -11.71
C THR A 47 -5.47 -8.78 -12.63
N VAL A 48 -5.77 -9.23 -13.83
CA VAL A 48 -4.76 -9.52 -14.86
C VAL A 48 -5.04 -8.65 -16.08
N ILE A 49 -4.04 -7.96 -16.58
CA ILE A 49 -4.06 -7.22 -17.84
C ILE A 49 -2.98 -7.80 -18.75
N SER A 50 -3.39 -8.66 -19.69
CA SER A 50 -2.49 -9.33 -20.62
C SER A 50 -2.34 -8.53 -21.91
N ASN A 51 -1.11 -8.20 -22.29
CA ASN A 51 -0.77 -7.47 -23.51
C ASN A 51 0.65 -7.78 -23.99
N ASP A 52 1.21 -6.99 -24.92
CA ASP A 52 2.55 -7.12 -25.49
C ASP A 52 3.57 -6.10 -24.91
N ASP A 53 3.29 -5.50 -23.76
CA ASP A 53 4.23 -4.60 -23.08
C ASP A 53 5.30 -5.42 -22.36
N GLU A 54 6.57 -5.21 -22.75
CA GLU A 54 7.72 -5.89 -22.15
C GLU A 54 7.92 -5.50 -20.68
N ASN A 55 7.45 -4.31 -20.27
CA ASN A 55 7.56 -3.83 -18.88
C ASN A 55 6.47 -4.43 -18.01
N LYS A 56 6.77 -5.58 -17.45
CA LYS A 56 5.85 -6.35 -16.60
C LYS A 56 5.68 -5.69 -15.25
N VAL A 57 4.43 -5.63 -14.78
CA VAL A 57 4.10 -5.08 -13.46
C VAL A 57 3.43 -6.14 -12.60
N PHE A 58 3.85 -6.22 -11.38
CA PHE A 58 3.19 -6.92 -10.29
C PHE A 58 2.98 -5.96 -9.13
N TYR A 59 1.83 -6.01 -8.49
CA TYR A 59 1.72 -5.55 -7.11
C TYR A 59 0.81 -6.45 -6.30
N ILE A 60 1.05 -6.46 -4.99
CA ILE A 60 0.11 -6.93 -4.00
C ILE A 60 -0.22 -5.78 -3.06
N GLY A 61 -1.50 -5.59 -2.75
CA GLY A 61 -1.96 -4.56 -1.85
C GLY A 61 -2.99 -5.11 -0.88
N PHE A 62 -3.10 -4.45 0.26
CA PHE A 62 -4.05 -4.78 1.33
C PHE A 62 -4.82 -3.52 1.72
N ARG A 63 -6.09 -3.69 2.12
CA ARG A 63 -6.76 -2.63 2.87
C ARG A 63 -6.20 -2.62 4.28
N THR A 64 -5.69 -1.45 4.69
CA THR A 64 -5.01 -1.24 5.97
C THR A 64 -5.55 0.02 6.66
N PRO A 65 -6.88 0.09 6.93
CA PRO A 65 -7.45 1.27 7.56
C PRO A 65 -6.86 1.46 8.96
N PRO A 66 -6.28 2.64 9.28
CA PRO A 66 -5.74 2.93 10.59
C PRO A 66 -6.85 3.07 11.63
N GLU A 67 -6.67 2.49 12.82
CA GLU A 67 -7.59 2.61 13.95
C GLU A 67 -7.23 3.80 14.86
N ASP A 68 -6.00 4.29 14.76
CA ASP A 68 -5.43 5.44 15.45
C ASP A 68 -4.37 6.12 14.59
N SER A 69 -3.68 7.13 15.14
CA SER A 69 -2.63 7.89 14.45
C SER A 69 -1.21 7.43 14.79
N THR A 70 -1.03 6.20 15.27
CA THR A 70 0.31 5.65 15.59
C THR A 70 1.15 5.30 14.36
N GLY A 71 0.57 5.36 13.15
CA GLY A 71 1.28 5.06 11.91
C GLY A 71 1.61 3.59 11.71
N VAL A 72 0.90 2.69 12.39
CA VAL A 72 1.16 1.25 12.25
C VAL A 72 1.12 0.75 10.82
N PRO A 73 0.25 1.23 9.88
CA PRO A 73 0.30 0.81 8.48
C PRO A 73 1.62 1.14 7.80
N HIS A 74 2.17 2.35 8.05
CA HIS A 74 3.42 2.83 7.49
C HIS A 74 4.63 2.09 8.07
N ILE A 75 4.65 1.88 9.38
CA ILE A 75 5.71 1.10 10.04
C ILE A 75 5.73 -0.34 9.50
N ILE A 76 4.57 -0.96 9.26
CA ILE A 76 4.52 -2.29 8.65
C ILE A 76 4.99 -2.27 7.20
N GLU A 77 4.67 -1.23 6.44
CA GLU A 77 5.17 -1.07 5.07
C GLU A 77 6.69 -1.19 5.01
N HIS A 78 7.40 -0.43 5.86
CA HIS A 78 8.85 -0.49 5.96
C HIS A 78 9.34 -1.86 6.43
N THR A 79 8.77 -2.35 7.51
CA THR A 79 9.32 -3.49 8.26
C THR A 79 9.15 -4.85 7.59
N VAL A 80 8.09 -5.07 6.81
CA VAL A 80 7.92 -6.34 6.07
C VAL A 80 9.02 -6.53 5.02
N LEU A 81 9.64 -5.44 4.55
CA LEU A 81 10.74 -5.46 3.60
C LEU A 81 12.13 -5.63 4.25
N CYS A 82 12.20 -5.75 5.59
CA CYS A 82 13.45 -5.90 6.35
C CYS A 82 13.85 -7.36 6.59
N GLY A 83 13.40 -8.30 5.77
CA GLY A 83 13.71 -9.72 5.85
C GLY A 83 12.47 -10.60 5.93
N SER A 84 12.60 -11.83 5.44
CA SER A 84 11.52 -12.80 5.43
C SER A 84 12.05 -14.23 5.51
N ASP A 85 11.17 -15.20 5.69
CA ASP A 85 11.51 -16.63 5.85
C ASP A 85 12.44 -17.14 4.75
N LYS A 86 12.17 -16.77 3.51
CA LYS A 86 12.94 -17.18 2.33
C LYS A 86 14.14 -16.32 2.05
N TYR A 87 14.08 -15.07 2.49
CA TYR A 87 15.09 -14.04 2.25
C TYR A 87 15.54 -13.41 3.58
N PRO A 88 16.22 -14.20 4.46
CA PRO A 88 16.59 -13.76 5.81
C PRO A 88 17.84 -12.87 5.79
N VAL A 89 17.80 -11.81 4.98
CA VAL A 89 18.84 -10.78 4.90
C VAL A 89 18.29 -9.50 5.53
N LYS A 90 19.19 -8.69 6.10
CA LYS A 90 18.80 -7.52 6.89
C LYS A 90 17.91 -6.54 6.11
N ASP A 91 18.14 -6.38 4.81
CA ASP A 91 17.42 -5.43 3.97
C ASP A 91 17.38 -5.93 2.51
N PRO A 92 16.46 -6.87 2.22
CA PRO A 92 16.28 -7.39 0.86
C PRO A 92 15.91 -6.29 -0.14
N PHE A 93 15.17 -5.26 0.31
CA PHE A 93 14.75 -4.15 -0.54
C PHE A 93 15.95 -3.36 -1.07
N VAL A 94 16.88 -2.97 -0.21
CA VAL A 94 18.11 -2.26 -0.63
C VAL A 94 18.98 -3.11 -1.56
N GLU A 95 19.06 -4.41 -1.31
CA GLU A 95 19.77 -5.32 -2.21
C GLU A 95 19.10 -5.40 -3.60
N LEU A 96 17.77 -5.39 -3.67
CA LEU A 96 17.04 -5.34 -4.94
C LEU A 96 17.22 -4.00 -5.66
N VAL A 97 17.18 -2.88 -4.95
CA VAL A 97 17.43 -1.55 -5.54
C VAL A 97 18.80 -1.49 -6.21
N LYS A 98 19.82 -2.11 -5.61
CA LYS A 98 21.21 -2.10 -6.11
C LYS A 98 21.48 -3.14 -7.18
N GLY A 99 20.84 -4.31 -7.11
CA GLY A 99 21.25 -5.49 -7.85
C GLY A 99 20.25 -6.04 -8.86
N SER A 100 18.99 -5.62 -8.84
CA SER A 100 17.99 -6.09 -9.80
C SER A 100 17.94 -5.24 -11.08
N LEU A 101 17.24 -5.75 -12.09
CA LEU A 101 16.97 -5.06 -13.35
C LEU A 101 15.58 -4.39 -13.32
N ASN A 102 15.11 -4.01 -12.13
CA ASN A 102 13.82 -3.37 -11.95
C ASN A 102 13.70 -2.07 -12.74
N THR A 103 12.52 -1.82 -13.27
CA THR A 103 12.15 -0.53 -13.84
C THR A 103 11.34 0.30 -12.84
N PHE A 104 10.76 -0.37 -11.84
CA PHE A 104 10.08 0.23 -10.71
C PHE A 104 10.14 -0.69 -9.50
N LEU A 105 10.43 -0.14 -8.34
CA LEU A 105 10.48 -0.84 -7.07
C LEU A 105 10.06 0.13 -5.96
N ASN A 106 8.97 -0.17 -5.25
CA ASN A 106 8.50 0.69 -4.16
C ASN A 106 7.61 -0.09 -3.18
N ALA A 107 7.27 0.58 -2.08
CA ALA A 107 6.15 0.30 -1.21
C ALA A 107 5.46 1.64 -0.91
N ILE A 108 4.14 1.66 -0.75
CA ILE A 108 3.39 2.90 -0.61
C ILE A 108 2.22 2.69 0.36
N THR A 109 2.18 3.49 1.41
CA THR A 109 1.05 3.57 2.34
C THR A 109 0.15 4.75 1.97
N TYR A 110 -1.11 4.45 1.69
CA TYR A 110 -2.21 5.38 1.50
C TYR A 110 -3.06 5.48 2.78
N PRO A 111 -4.01 6.41 2.86
CA PRO A 111 -4.86 6.53 4.05
C PRO A 111 -5.64 5.27 4.43
N GLU A 112 -5.93 4.37 3.47
CA GLU A 112 -6.76 3.18 3.72
C GLU A 112 -6.18 1.87 3.17
N LYS A 113 -5.01 1.92 2.51
CA LYS A 113 -4.39 0.74 1.89
C LYS A 113 -2.88 0.87 1.86
N THR A 114 -2.21 -0.27 1.81
CA THR A 114 -0.75 -0.35 1.59
C THR A 114 -0.50 -1.25 0.39
N ILE A 115 0.33 -0.81 -0.56
CA ILE A 115 0.64 -1.54 -1.79
C ILE A 115 2.14 -1.72 -1.97
N TYR A 116 2.51 -2.82 -2.60
CA TYR A 116 3.89 -3.27 -2.84
C TYR A 116 4.08 -3.52 -4.33
N PRO A 117 4.36 -2.47 -5.14
CA PRO A 117 4.49 -2.56 -6.57
C PRO A 117 5.93 -2.81 -7.01
N VAL A 118 6.10 -3.65 -8.04
CA VAL A 118 7.38 -3.89 -8.74
C VAL A 118 7.16 -3.99 -10.24
N ALA A 119 8.17 -3.60 -11.01
CA ALA A 119 8.18 -3.79 -12.45
C ALA A 119 9.57 -4.13 -12.98
N SER A 120 9.62 -4.95 -14.05
CA SER A 120 10.84 -5.28 -14.75
C SER A 120 10.55 -5.75 -16.18
N CYS A 121 11.42 -5.39 -17.13
CA CYS A 121 11.40 -5.94 -18.49
C CYS A 121 12.00 -7.35 -18.56
N ASN A 122 12.81 -7.74 -17.61
CA ASN A 122 13.47 -9.04 -17.58
C ASN A 122 12.61 -10.09 -16.87
N ASN A 123 12.33 -11.22 -17.54
CA ASN A 123 11.44 -12.26 -17.01
C ASN A 123 11.96 -12.93 -15.72
N ALA A 124 13.26 -13.19 -15.65
CA ALA A 124 13.87 -13.85 -14.49
C ALA A 124 13.91 -12.90 -13.28
N ASP A 125 14.27 -11.65 -13.52
CA ASP A 125 14.27 -10.61 -12.52
C ASP A 125 12.85 -10.34 -11.99
N PHE A 126 11.87 -10.18 -12.88
CA PHE A 126 10.46 -10.02 -12.52
C PHE A 126 9.96 -11.16 -11.62
N GLN A 127 10.28 -12.41 -11.96
CA GLN A 127 9.90 -13.55 -11.12
C GLN A 127 10.57 -13.51 -9.75
N ASN A 128 11.82 -13.06 -9.68
CA ASN A 128 12.54 -12.88 -8.43
C ASN A 128 11.91 -11.78 -7.56
N LEU A 129 11.60 -10.62 -8.16
CA LEU A 129 10.91 -9.52 -7.49
C LEU A 129 9.56 -9.95 -6.92
N MET A 130 8.73 -10.65 -7.71
CA MET A 130 7.48 -11.24 -7.21
C MET A 130 7.72 -12.16 -6.00
N SER A 131 8.75 -13.01 -6.08
CA SER A 131 9.04 -13.96 -5.00
C SER A 131 9.46 -13.27 -3.70
N VAL A 132 10.30 -12.23 -3.78
CA VAL A 132 10.73 -11.46 -2.62
C VAL A 132 9.54 -10.74 -1.97
N TYR A 133 8.72 -10.06 -2.77
CA TYR A 133 7.59 -9.29 -2.26
C TYR A 133 6.47 -10.15 -1.68
N MET A 134 6.15 -11.29 -2.32
CA MET A 134 5.16 -12.24 -1.78
C MET A 134 5.62 -12.84 -0.45
N ASP A 135 6.91 -13.16 -0.34
CA ASP A 135 7.45 -13.71 0.91
C ASP A 135 7.51 -12.65 2.01
N ALA A 136 7.92 -11.44 1.66
CA ALA A 136 7.99 -10.29 2.57
C ALA A 136 6.63 -9.99 3.23
N VAL A 137 5.55 -9.92 2.46
CA VAL A 137 4.24 -9.55 2.99
C VAL A 137 3.56 -10.66 3.79
N PHE A 138 3.82 -11.95 3.48
CA PHE A 138 3.15 -13.07 4.16
C PHE A 138 4.00 -13.75 5.23
N HIS A 139 5.32 -13.68 5.12
CA HIS A 139 6.26 -14.36 6.00
C HIS A 139 7.41 -13.46 6.48
N PRO A 140 7.13 -12.21 6.90
CA PRO A 140 8.17 -11.27 7.31
C PRO A 140 8.85 -11.72 8.62
N ASP A 141 10.11 -11.33 8.76
CA ASP A 141 10.90 -11.62 9.96
C ASP A 141 10.52 -10.78 11.19
N ILE A 142 9.52 -9.90 11.07
CA ILE A 142 9.02 -9.04 12.15
C ILE A 142 8.58 -9.80 13.41
N TYR A 143 8.18 -11.06 13.26
CA TYR A 143 7.80 -11.94 14.38
C TYR A 143 8.98 -12.53 15.13
N LYS A 144 10.17 -12.52 14.52
CA LYS A 144 11.40 -13.11 15.07
C LYS A 144 12.34 -12.05 15.64
N HIS A 145 12.29 -10.86 15.08
CA HIS A 145 13.25 -9.79 15.31
C HIS A 145 12.53 -8.49 15.69
N ARG A 146 12.37 -8.26 16.98
CA ARG A 146 11.76 -7.05 17.52
C ARG A 146 12.54 -5.79 17.12
N GLU A 147 13.84 -5.92 16.91
CA GLU A 147 14.75 -4.86 16.52
C GLU A 147 14.35 -4.20 15.19
N ILE A 148 13.65 -4.93 14.29
CA ILE A 148 13.12 -4.38 13.04
C ILE A 148 12.08 -3.29 13.35
N PHE A 149 11.14 -3.58 14.26
CA PHE A 149 10.16 -2.59 14.71
C PHE A 149 10.80 -1.38 15.38
N GLU A 150 11.79 -1.61 16.26
CA GLU A 150 12.47 -0.54 16.98
C GLU A 150 13.30 0.34 16.03
N GLN A 151 13.95 -0.24 15.02
CA GLN A 151 14.74 0.51 14.04
C GLN A 151 13.85 1.33 13.09
N GLU A 152 12.83 0.70 12.48
CA GLU A 152 12.00 1.35 11.48
C GLU A 152 10.89 2.22 12.10
N GLY A 153 10.27 1.75 13.17
CA GLY A 153 9.18 2.46 13.83
C GLY A 153 9.67 3.55 14.76
N TRP A 154 9.94 3.16 16.01
CA TRP A 154 10.43 4.07 17.03
C TRP A 154 11.12 3.34 18.20
N HIS A 155 12.05 4.03 18.85
CA HIS A 155 12.69 3.59 20.10
C HIS A 155 13.19 4.79 20.93
N TYR A 156 13.47 4.56 22.21
CA TYR A 156 14.20 5.53 23.02
C TYR A 156 15.69 5.43 22.72
N GLU A 157 16.31 6.57 22.47
CA GLU A 157 17.75 6.69 22.22
C GLU A 157 18.42 7.50 23.32
N LEU A 158 19.58 7.03 23.77
CA LEU A 158 20.46 7.70 24.72
C LEU A 158 21.87 7.71 24.11
N GLU A 159 22.33 8.86 23.61
CA GLU A 159 23.62 9.00 22.97
C GLU A 159 24.79 8.79 23.95
N ASP A 160 24.66 9.32 25.16
CA ASP A 160 25.62 9.13 26.26
C ASP A 160 24.92 9.26 27.64
N GLU A 161 25.62 8.96 28.72
CA GLU A 161 25.07 8.93 30.10
C GLU A 161 24.49 10.27 30.56
N ASP A 162 24.96 11.39 30.01
CA ASP A 162 24.57 12.76 30.38
C ASP A 162 23.55 13.36 29.37
N ALA A 163 23.31 12.71 28.22
CA ALA A 163 22.40 13.19 27.22
C ALA A 163 20.91 13.02 27.64
N PRO A 164 20.01 13.87 27.17
CA PRO A 164 18.59 13.63 27.35
C PRO A 164 18.16 12.42 26.55
N VAL A 165 17.22 11.63 27.07
CA VAL A 165 16.57 10.57 26.31
C VAL A 165 15.76 11.20 25.19
N THR A 166 15.96 10.72 23.97
CA THR A 166 15.24 11.15 22.77
C THR A 166 14.46 9.98 22.18
N ILE A 167 13.58 10.27 21.24
CA ILE A 167 12.90 9.26 20.43
C ILE A 167 13.50 9.29 19.03
N ASN A 168 13.83 8.11 18.50
CA ASN A 168 14.40 7.91 17.18
C ASN A 168 13.69 6.74 16.48
N GLY A 169 13.79 6.66 15.17
CA GLY A 169 13.21 5.64 14.30
C GLY A 169 13.08 6.19 12.88
N VAL A 170 13.13 5.32 11.89
CA VAL A 170 13.08 5.76 10.48
C VAL A 170 11.77 6.46 10.19
N VAL A 171 10.63 5.79 10.40
CA VAL A 171 9.28 6.35 10.17
C VAL A 171 9.01 7.54 11.10
N TYR A 172 9.42 7.46 12.37
CA TYR A 172 9.26 8.58 13.32
C TYR A 172 9.94 9.84 12.81
N ASN A 173 11.19 9.74 12.32
CA ASN A 173 11.93 10.89 11.82
C ASN A 173 11.40 11.41 10.50
N GLU A 174 10.97 10.52 9.61
CA GLU A 174 10.31 10.86 8.34
C GLU A 174 9.05 11.68 8.60
N MET A 175 8.19 11.20 9.51
CA MET A 175 6.95 11.88 9.84
C MET A 175 7.17 13.22 10.55
N LYS A 176 8.20 13.35 11.37
CA LYS A 176 8.61 14.67 11.90
C LYS A 176 8.95 15.64 10.77
N GLY A 177 9.62 15.16 9.73
CA GLY A 177 9.91 15.96 8.54
C GLY A 177 8.63 16.37 7.81
N ALA A 178 7.73 15.43 7.55
CA ALA A 178 6.46 15.67 6.89
C ALA A 178 5.56 16.66 7.66
N PHE A 179 5.48 16.54 8.98
CA PHE A 179 4.71 17.46 9.82
C PHE A 179 5.33 18.87 9.96
N SER A 180 6.53 19.09 9.44
CA SER A 180 7.13 20.43 9.35
C SER A 180 6.69 21.20 8.10
N SER A 181 6.05 20.54 7.12
CA SER A 181 5.53 21.14 5.89
C SER A 181 4.11 21.69 6.12
N PRO A 182 3.85 22.99 5.90
CA PRO A 182 2.51 23.56 6.03
C PRO A 182 1.49 22.91 5.09
N ASP A 183 1.89 22.58 3.85
CA ASP A 183 1.03 21.96 2.86
C ASP A 183 0.62 20.54 3.30
N ASP A 184 1.55 19.74 3.81
CA ASP A 184 1.26 18.40 4.32
C ASP A 184 0.33 18.45 5.55
N VAL A 185 0.51 19.40 6.44
CA VAL A 185 -0.38 19.63 7.59
C VAL A 185 -1.78 20.00 7.12
N LEU A 186 -1.89 20.87 6.10
CA LEU A 186 -3.18 21.28 5.53
C LEU A 186 -3.91 20.08 4.89
N GLU A 187 -3.24 19.29 4.04
CA GLU A 187 -3.84 18.14 3.37
C GLU A 187 -4.40 17.12 4.38
N ARG A 188 -3.65 16.82 5.42
CA ARG A 188 -4.08 15.92 6.51
C ARG A 188 -5.28 16.47 7.25
N LEU A 189 -5.24 17.75 7.60
CA LEU A 189 -6.35 18.40 8.29
C LEU A 189 -7.62 18.39 7.44
N ILE A 190 -7.50 18.59 6.13
CA ILE A 190 -8.63 18.50 5.20
C ILE A 190 -9.25 17.11 5.27
N LEU A 191 -8.44 16.05 5.10
CA LEU A 191 -8.92 14.67 5.09
C LEU A 191 -9.60 14.32 6.43
N ASN A 192 -8.92 14.58 7.55
CA ASN A 192 -9.42 14.25 8.87
C ASN A 192 -10.69 15.03 9.23
N SER A 193 -10.79 16.29 8.81
CA SER A 193 -11.97 17.13 9.08
C SER A 193 -13.18 16.79 8.24
N LEU A 194 -12.97 16.32 7.00
CA LEU A 194 -14.05 15.89 6.10
C LEU A 194 -14.60 14.50 6.47
N PHE A 195 -13.79 13.64 7.08
CA PHE A 195 -14.15 12.24 7.34
C PHE A 195 -13.91 11.80 8.80
N PRO A 196 -14.36 12.58 9.81
CA PRO A 196 -14.05 12.34 11.22
C PRO A 196 -14.67 11.07 11.82
N ASP A 197 -15.68 10.47 11.17
CA ASP A 197 -16.34 9.25 11.64
C ASP A 197 -15.80 7.98 10.94
N THR A 198 -14.68 8.11 10.21
CA THR A 198 -14.08 7.02 9.43
C THR A 198 -12.60 6.86 9.78
N SER A 199 -11.93 5.87 9.18
CA SER A 199 -10.48 5.70 9.33
C SER A 199 -9.66 6.89 8.83
N TYR A 200 -10.22 7.73 7.94
CA TYR A 200 -9.58 8.96 7.48
C TYR A 200 -9.47 10.07 8.55
N ALA A 201 -10.10 9.89 9.72
CA ALA A 201 -9.84 10.74 10.89
C ALA A 201 -8.44 10.53 11.47
N ASN A 202 -7.80 9.41 11.14
CA ASN A 202 -6.50 9.01 11.64
C ASN A 202 -5.40 9.23 10.59
N GLU A 203 -4.17 9.39 11.05
CA GLU A 203 -3.00 9.54 10.19
C GLU A 203 -2.35 8.18 9.94
N SER A 204 -2.49 7.65 8.71
CA SER A 204 -1.93 6.34 8.35
C SER A 204 -0.41 6.32 8.34
N GLY A 205 0.22 7.45 8.01
CA GLY A 205 1.66 7.63 8.07
C GLY A 205 2.22 7.70 9.47
N GLY A 206 1.39 8.11 10.41
CA GLY A 206 1.72 8.30 11.82
C GLY A 206 1.97 9.76 12.19
N ASP A 207 1.32 10.17 13.27
CA ASP A 207 1.56 11.45 13.91
C ASP A 207 2.74 11.29 14.88
N PRO A 208 3.81 12.10 14.78
CA PRO A 208 4.96 12.04 15.68
C PRO A 208 4.62 12.11 17.18
N GLU A 209 3.50 12.75 17.56
CA GLU A 209 3.04 12.78 18.94
C GLU A 209 2.41 11.43 19.37
N HIS A 210 1.90 10.65 18.43
CA HIS A 210 1.21 9.39 18.69
C HIS A 210 2.03 8.14 18.31
N ILE A 211 2.99 8.22 17.38
CA ILE A 211 3.85 7.09 17.01
C ILE A 211 4.46 6.37 18.23
N PRO A 212 4.95 7.08 19.29
CA PRO A 212 5.53 6.43 20.46
C PRO A 212 4.53 5.69 21.37
N GLU A 213 3.24 5.78 21.09
CA GLU A 213 2.20 5.01 21.79
C GLU A 213 2.05 3.58 21.25
N LEU A 214 2.56 3.34 20.01
CA LEU A 214 2.47 2.03 19.37
C LEU A 214 3.35 1.00 20.08
N THR A 215 2.72 -0.05 20.57
CA THR A 215 3.43 -1.20 21.15
C THR A 215 3.77 -2.25 20.07
N TYR A 216 4.82 -3.02 20.32
CA TYR A 216 5.21 -4.13 19.44
C TYR A 216 4.08 -5.16 19.26
N GLU A 217 3.26 -5.39 20.27
CA GLU A 217 2.15 -6.34 20.18
C GLU A 217 1.02 -5.83 19.28
N GLN A 218 0.60 -4.57 19.42
CA GLN A 218 -0.38 -3.92 18.53
C GLN A 218 0.10 -3.92 17.08
N TYR A 219 1.38 -3.63 16.86
CA TYR A 219 1.99 -3.70 15.54
C TYR A 219 1.91 -5.11 14.92
N LEU A 220 2.25 -6.16 15.66
CA LEU A 220 2.12 -7.54 15.16
C LEU A 220 0.66 -7.95 14.92
N ASP A 221 -0.26 -7.50 15.79
CA ASP A 221 -1.70 -7.79 15.63
C ASP A 221 -2.28 -7.12 14.39
N PHE A 222 -1.82 -5.92 14.06
CA PHE A 222 -2.21 -5.24 12.83
C PHE A 222 -1.78 -6.02 11.58
N HIS A 223 -0.54 -6.52 11.55
CA HIS A 223 -0.09 -7.38 10.45
C HIS A 223 -0.92 -8.66 10.37
N ARG A 224 -1.15 -9.38 11.47
CA ARG A 224 -1.98 -10.59 11.50
C ARG A 224 -3.38 -10.35 10.98
N LYS A 225 -3.97 -9.21 11.32
CA LYS A 225 -5.34 -8.84 10.93
C LYS A 225 -5.46 -8.54 9.44
N TYR A 226 -4.58 -7.72 8.91
CA TYR A 226 -4.77 -7.13 7.58
C TYR A 226 -3.95 -7.79 6.46
N TYR A 227 -2.81 -8.44 6.76
CA TYR A 227 -1.91 -9.05 5.76
C TYR A 227 -2.28 -10.51 5.51
N HIS A 228 -3.54 -10.69 5.08
CA HIS A 228 -4.10 -11.99 4.73
C HIS A 228 -4.56 -12.01 3.28
N PRO A 229 -4.40 -13.13 2.52
CA PRO A 229 -4.83 -13.19 1.12
C PRO A 229 -6.30 -12.79 0.89
N SER A 230 -7.22 -13.09 1.82
CA SER A 230 -8.63 -12.68 1.72
C SER A 230 -8.83 -11.16 1.67
N ASN A 231 -7.89 -10.40 2.21
CA ASN A 231 -7.86 -8.93 2.20
C ASN A 231 -7.01 -8.37 1.07
N SER A 232 -6.35 -9.24 0.27
CA SER A 232 -5.40 -8.81 -0.75
C SER A 232 -6.04 -8.51 -2.10
N TYR A 233 -5.36 -7.61 -2.83
CA TYR A 233 -5.57 -7.31 -4.25
C TYR A 233 -4.24 -7.52 -4.96
N ILE A 234 -4.19 -8.51 -5.85
CA ILE A 234 -3.02 -8.82 -6.66
C ILE A 234 -3.25 -8.32 -8.08
N TYR A 235 -2.24 -7.73 -8.67
CA TYR A 235 -2.28 -7.20 -10.03
C TYR A 235 -1.11 -7.72 -10.83
N LEU A 236 -1.40 -8.18 -12.06
CA LEU A 236 -0.43 -8.63 -13.05
C LEU A 236 -0.69 -7.91 -14.37
N TYR A 237 0.35 -7.32 -14.95
CA TYR A 237 0.28 -6.57 -16.20
C TYR A 237 1.48 -6.89 -17.08
N GLY A 238 1.26 -6.97 -18.40
CA GLY A 238 2.33 -7.01 -19.39
C GLY A 238 2.41 -8.30 -20.19
N ASP A 239 3.52 -8.46 -20.92
CA ASP A 239 3.83 -9.64 -21.73
C ASP A 239 4.52 -10.73 -20.88
N MET A 240 3.72 -11.66 -20.39
CA MET A 240 4.20 -12.82 -19.63
C MET A 240 3.25 -14.00 -19.76
N ASP A 241 3.71 -15.21 -19.44
CA ASP A 241 2.83 -16.36 -19.25
C ASP A 241 2.03 -16.18 -17.95
N MET A 242 0.82 -15.61 -18.09
CA MET A 242 -0.09 -15.32 -16.99
C MET A 242 -0.53 -16.59 -16.27
N GLU A 243 -0.70 -17.72 -17.02
CA GLU A 243 -1.09 -19.00 -16.42
C GLU A 243 0.02 -19.56 -15.55
N GLU A 244 1.28 -19.45 -15.97
CA GLU A 244 2.45 -19.83 -15.16
C GLU A 244 2.49 -19.01 -13.87
N LYS A 245 2.30 -17.68 -13.94
CA LYS A 245 2.33 -16.80 -12.79
C LYS A 245 1.20 -17.10 -11.79
N LEU A 246 -0.01 -17.35 -12.31
CA LEU A 246 -1.16 -17.71 -11.48
C LEU A 246 -0.96 -19.07 -10.80
N ARG A 247 -0.43 -20.10 -11.50
CA ARG A 247 -0.08 -21.38 -10.89
C ARG A 247 0.99 -21.22 -9.80
N TRP A 248 2.00 -20.39 -10.07
CA TRP A 248 3.06 -20.11 -9.10
C TRP A 248 2.52 -19.41 -7.84
N LEU A 249 1.61 -18.42 -7.99
CA LEU A 249 0.94 -17.76 -6.87
C LEU A 249 0.12 -18.75 -6.03
N ASP A 250 -0.66 -19.63 -6.68
CA ASP A 250 -1.42 -20.68 -5.99
C ASP A 250 -0.49 -21.62 -5.23
N GLU A 251 0.45 -22.26 -5.93
CA GLU A 251 1.30 -23.33 -5.36
C GLU A 251 2.25 -22.85 -4.27
N LYS A 252 2.77 -21.64 -4.38
CA LYS A 252 3.79 -21.14 -3.46
C LYS A 252 3.24 -20.38 -2.27
N TYR A 253 2.05 -19.78 -2.40
CA TYR A 253 1.49 -18.92 -1.36
C TYR A 253 -0.01 -19.15 -1.12
N LEU A 254 -0.87 -18.91 -2.10
CA LEU A 254 -2.31 -18.76 -1.85
C LEU A 254 -2.99 -20.03 -1.38
N SER A 255 -2.55 -21.21 -1.86
CA SER A 255 -3.09 -22.51 -1.43
C SER A 255 -2.78 -22.87 0.02
N HIS A 256 -1.87 -22.16 0.68
CA HIS A 256 -1.53 -22.37 2.07
C HIS A 256 -2.48 -21.68 3.06
N PHE A 257 -3.35 -20.80 2.55
CA PHE A 257 -4.29 -20.02 3.34
C PHE A 257 -5.74 -20.47 3.08
N GLU A 258 -6.56 -20.44 4.10
CA GLU A 258 -8.01 -20.56 3.98
C GLU A 258 -8.63 -19.17 3.82
N ASN A 259 -9.85 -19.10 3.27
CA ASN A 259 -10.56 -17.83 3.18
C ASN A 259 -11.06 -17.41 4.57
N GLU A 260 -10.55 -16.32 5.08
CA GLU A 260 -10.96 -15.73 6.35
C GLU A 260 -11.55 -14.34 6.12
N PRO A 261 -12.72 -14.02 6.71
CA PRO A 261 -13.26 -12.68 6.61
C PRO A 261 -12.38 -11.68 7.37
N VAL A 262 -11.93 -10.64 6.68
CA VAL A 262 -11.17 -9.54 7.27
C VAL A 262 -12.05 -8.30 7.26
N ASP A 263 -12.30 -7.73 8.44
CA ASP A 263 -13.01 -6.45 8.58
C ASP A 263 -12.07 -5.30 8.24
N SER A 264 -12.12 -4.88 6.99
CA SER A 264 -11.33 -3.77 6.44
C SER A 264 -12.20 -2.80 5.63
N GLU A 265 -13.51 -2.83 5.83
CA GLU A 265 -14.44 -1.97 5.10
C GLU A 265 -14.29 -0.51 5.53
N ILE A 266 -14.23 0.39 4.55
CA ILE A 266 -14.25 1.83 4.78
C ILE A 266 -15.70 2.30 4.72
N HIS A 267 -16.23 2.71 5.86
CA HIS A 267 -17.57 3.23 5.95
C HIS A 267 -17.69 4.64 5.38
N LEU A 268 -18.86 4.96 4.82
CA LEU A 268 -19.11 6.31 4.33
C LEU A 268 -19.28 7.29 5.49
N GLN A 269 -18.67 8.46 5.35
CA GLN A 269 -18.90 9.57 6.28
C GLN A 269 -20.35 10.01 6.27
N LYS A 270 -20.92 10.22 7.44
CA LYS A 270 -22.27 10.81 7.57
C LYS A 270 -22.24 12.26 7.10
N PRO A 271 -23.26 12.69 6.31
CA PRO A 271 -23.32 14.08 5.84
C PRO A 271 -23.36 15.07 7.01
N PHE A 272 -22.61 16.17 6.87
CA PHE A 272 -22.73 17.29 7.81
C PHE A 272 -24.04 18.06 7.58
N THR A 273 -24.63 18.54 8.65
CA THR A 273 -25.85 19.36 8.61
C THR A 273 -25.58 20.84 8.39
N GLU A 274 -24.35 21.27 8.66
CA GLU A 274 -23.90 22.66 8.55
C GLU A 274 -22.41 22.71 8.15
N MET A 275 -21.97 23.85 7.64
CA MET A 275 -20.55 24.08 7.34
C MET A 275 -19.75 24.09 8.64
N ARG A 276 -18.61 23.43 8.62
CA ARG A 276 -17.65 23.40 9.73
C ARG A 276 -16.47 24.33 9.40
N GLU A 277 -15.98 25.00 10.41
CA GLU A 277 -14.74 25.77 10.37
C GLU A 277 -13.72 25.06 11.27
N VAL A 278 -12.54 24.81 10.74
CA VAL A 278 -11.44 24.17 11.47
C VAL A 278 -10.21 25.09 11.34
N VAL A 279 -9.57 25.38 12.45
CA VAL A 279 -8.36 26.20 12.52
C VAL A 279 -7.27 25.37 13.17
N GLN A 280 -6.13 25.26 12.50
CA GLN A 280 -4.95 24.56 12.98
C GLN A 280 -3.72 25.45 12.85
N ASN A 281 -2.90 25.50 13.89
CA ASN A 281 -1.59 26.09 13.81
C ASN A 281 -0.58 25.09 13.23
N TYR A 282 0.38 25.59 12.49
CA TYR A 282 1.52 24.81 12.00
C TYR A 282 2.84 25.40 12.49
N SER A 283 3.88 24.60 12.48
CA SER A 283 5.20 24.98 12.97
C SER A 283 5.93 25.84 11.93
N ILE A 284 6.57 26.93 12.39
CA ILE A 284 7.49 27.74 11.60
C ILE A 284 8.84 27.78 12.30
N THR A 285 9.89 28.15 11.58
CA THR A 285 11.21 28.39 12.15
C THR A 285 11.25 29.76 12.82
N SER A 286 12.21 29.98 13.72
CA SER A 286 12.39 31.28 14.40
C SER A 286 12.77 32.42 13.46
N GLU A 287 13.14 32.12 12.22
CA GLU A 287 13.54 33.09 11.20
C GLU A 287 12.38 33.46 10.26
N GLU A 288 11.29 32.70 10.28
CA GLU A 288 10.10 32.94 9.46
C GLU A 288 9.15 33.94 10.11
N SER A 289 8.48 34.74 9.29
CA SER A 289 7.46 35.68 9.74
C SER A 289 6.12 35.00 9.93
N GLU A 290 5.39 35.37 10.98
CA GLU A 290 3.98 35.00 11.16
C GLU A 290 3.03 35.82 10.26
N GLU A 291 3.52 36.94 9.68
CA GLU A 291 2.70 37.82 8.82
C GLU A 291 2.55 37.22 7.41
N ASP A 292 1.33 37.23 6.90
CA ASP A 292 0.96 36.76 5.56
C ASP A 292 1.21 35.24 5.32
N ASN A 293 1.32 34.45 6.37
CA ASN A 293 1.54 33.00 6.35
C ASN A 293 0.29 32.24 6.80
N THR A 294 -0.84 32.52 6.15
CA THR A 294 -2.11 31.83 6.42
C THR A 294 -2.56 31.08 5.18
N TYR A 295 -2.86 29.81 5.34
CA TYR A 295 -3.46 28.97 4.31
C TYR A 295 -4.96 28.89 4.54
N LEU A 296 -5.76 29.07 3.48
CA LEU A 296 -7.20 28.94 3.52
C LEU A 296 -7.66 27.97 2.44
N SER A 297 -8.41 26.97 2.82
CA SER A 297 -9.03 26.04 1.88
C SER A 297 -10.55 25.96 2.12
N TYR A 298 -11.30 25.71 1.05
CA TYR A 298 -12.71 25.41 1.08
C TYR A 298 -12.94 24.02 0.49
N ASN A 299 -13.42 23.08 1.29
CA ASN A 299 -13.47 21.68 0.95
C ASN A 299 -14.89 21.15 1.01
N LYS A 300 -15.26 20.25 0.09
CA LYS A 300 -16.58 19.65 0.03
C LYS A 300 -16.53 18.21 -0.45
N VAL A 301 -17.22 17.34 0.24
CA VAL A 301 -17.52 15.98 -0.26
C VAL A 301 -18.65 16.07 -1.26
N VAL A 302 -18.42 15.66 -2.51
CA VAL A 302 -19.39 15.79 -3.61
C VAL A 302 -20.07 14.48 -3.99
N GLY A 303 -19.60 13.35 -3.45
CA GLY A 303 -20.15 12.04 -3.73
C GLY A 303 -19.21 10.92 -3.32
N THR A 304 -19.38 9.77 -3.94
CA THR A 304 -18.52 8.59 -3.75
C THR A 304 -17.75 8.29 -5.03
N SER A 305 -16.52 7.80 -4.89
CA SER A 305 -15.70 7.28 -6.02
C SER A 305 -16.32 6.04 -6.71
N LEU A 306 -17.37 5.45 -6.12
CA LEU A 306 -18.14 4.37 -6.73
C LEU A 306 -19.10 4.87 -7.81
N ASP A 307 -19.39 6.16 -7.88
CA ASP A 307 -20.07 6.80 -9.02
C ASP A 307 -19.03 7.16 -10.07
N GLU A 308 -18.76 6.23 -10.98
CA GLU A 308 -17.73 6.34 -12.03
C GLU A 308 -17.90 7.60 -12.89
N LYS A 309 -19.13 8.01 -13.19
CA LYS A 309 -19.39 9.20 -14.01
C LYS A 309 -19.08 10.47 -13.26
N LEU A 310 -19.48 10.54 -12.00
CA LEU A 310 -19.20 11.68 -11.15
C LEU A 310 -17.70 11.81 -10.89
N TYR A 311 -17.03 10.70 -10.58
CA TYR A 311 -15.59 10.64 -10.39
C TYR A 311 -14.84 11.18 -11.62
N LEU A 312 -15.10 10.62 -12.81
CA LEU A 312 -14.48 11.06 -14.05
C LEU A 312 -14.80 12.51 -14.41
N ALA A 313 -16.01 13.00 -14.07
CA ALA A 313 -16.37 14.39 -14.32
C ALA A 313 -15.53 15.37 -13.48
N PHE A 314 -15.22 15.02 -12.22
CA PHE A 314 -14.35 15.82 -11.37
C PHE A 314 -12.88 15.74 -11.80
N GLU A 315 -12.38 14.58 -12.21
CA GLU A 315 -11.03 14.42 -12.78
C GLU A 315 -10.80 15.27 -14.06
N ILE A 316 -11.87 15.58 -14.81
CA ILE A 316 -11.80 16.43 -16.00
C ILE A 316 -11.90 17.93 -15.63
N LEU A 317 -12.54 18.26 -14.51
CA LEU A 317 -12.76 19.63 -14.06
C LEU A 317 -11.57 20.21 -13.29
N ASP A 318 -10.76 19.34 -12.71
CA ASP A 318 -9.55 19.67 -11.98
C ASP A 318 -8.38 19.84 -12.98
#